data_a0df85acb5338eb3aa743c3fe0420270
#
_entry.id   a0df85acb5338eb3aa743c3fe0420270
#
_cell.length_a   1.000
_cell.length_b   1.000
_cell.length_c   1.000
_cell.angle_alpha   90.00
_cell.angle_beta   90.00
_cell.angle_gamma   90.00
#
_symmetry.space_group_name_H-M   'P 1'
#
loop_
_entity.id
_entity.type
_entity.pdbx_description
1 polymer ?
#
loop_
_entity_poly.entity_id
_entity_poly.type
_entity_poly.pdbx_seq_one_letter_code
_entity_poly.pdbx_strand_id
1 'polypeptide(L)'
;LTQATGEFIAIFDADFVPAPDFLLRTIPFFQDPSLAMVQTRWGHLNPTYSPLTLAQAFGIDGHFWIEQTARCGSGLFMNFNGSGGIWRRQAIEDAGGWQTDTLTEDLDLSYRAQLRGWRMQFVPDVVCPAELPVQMSGVKSQQHRWAKGSIQTARKLLPRVLQADLPRFTKCQAVLHLTNYLVHPLMLWTALMMPWLPQDTPV
;
A
#
# COMPACT_ATOMS: atom_id res chain seq x y z
N LEU A 1 -4.17 18.71 -6.04
CA LEU A 1 -3.11 19.31 -5.19
C LEU A 1 -2.93 20.82 -5.44
N THR A 2 -3.03 21.30 -6.66
CA THR A 2 -2.87 22.74 -7.00
C THR A 2 -3.84 23.66 -6.27
N GLN A 3 -4.99 23.17 -5.83
CA GLN A 3 -6.01 23.90 -5.10
C GLN A 3 -5.94 23.71 -3.58
N ALA A 4 -5.25 22.69 -3.09
CA ALA A 4 -5.10 22.46 -1.67
C ALA A 4 -4.02 23.40 -1.10
N THR A 5 -4.33 24.20 -0.08
CA THR A 5 -3.41 25.20 0.51
C THR A 5 -2.86 24.79 1.86
N GLY A 6 -3.40 23.74 2.49
CA GLY A 6 -2.98 23.26 3.81
C GLY A 6 -1.56 22.69 3.84
N GLU A 7 -0.92 22.72 4.99
CA GLU A 7 0.36 22.07 5.24
C GLU A 7 0.23 20.53 5.19
N PHE A 8 -0.90 20.03 5.65
CA PHE A 8 -1.24 18.59 5.62
C PHE A 8 -2.43 18.35 4.71
N ILE A 9 -2.41 17.25 3.98
CA ILE A 9 -3.40 16.87 2.98
C ILE A 9 -3.98 15.51 3.38
N ALA A 10 -5.21 15.51 3.89
CA ALA A 10 -5.97 14.31 4.17
C ALA A 10 -6.64 13.82 2.88
N ILE A 11 -6.57 12.52 2.62
CA ILE A 11 -7.06 11.90 1.38
C ILE A 11 -8.05 10.78 1.73
N PHE A 12 -9.26 10.91 1.17
CA PHE A 12 -10.32 9.92 1.33
C PHE A 12 -11.02 9.71 0.00
N ASP A 13 -11.23 8.46 -0.36
CA ASP A 13 -12.17 8.10 -1.42
C ASP A 13 -13.61 8.36 -0.94
N ALA A 14 -14.53 8.48 -1.87
CA ALA A 14 -15.91 8.91 -1.58
C ALA A 14 -16.72 7.95 -0.70
N ASP A 15 -16.28 6.71 -0.58
CA ASP A 15 -16.88 5.64 0.23
C ASP A 15 -16.23 5.48 1.61
N PHE A 16 -15.19 6.29 1.93
CA PHE A 16 -14.56 6.27 3.25
C PHE A 16 -15.30 7.15 4.26
N VAL A 17 -15.47 6.63 5.47
CA VAL A 17 -16.17 7.31 6.58
C VAL A 17 -15.20 7.48 7.76
N PRO A 18 -14.34 8.51 7.75
CA PRO A 18 -13.44 8.78 8.88
C PRO A 18 -14.23 9.18 10.13
N ALA A 19 -13.73 8.74 11.30
CA ALA A 19 -14.30 9.16 12.57
C ALA A 19 -14.10 10.67 12.80
N PRO A 20 -14.99 11.36 13.55
CA PRO A 20 -14.90 12.81 13.79
C PRO A 20 -13.58 13.26 14.45
N ASP A 21 -12.92 12.38 15.19
CA ASP A 21 -11.65 12.61 15.87
C ASP A 21 -10.42 12.24 15.03
N PHE A 22 -10.62 11.86 13.76
CA PHE A 22 -9.55 11.39 12.85
C PHE A 22 -8.34 12.34 12.84
N LEU A 23 -8.56 13.63 12.63
CA LEU A 23 -7.48 14.62 12.58
C LEU A 23 -6.80 14.81 13.94
N LEU A 24 -7.58 14.80 15.03
CA LEU A 24 -7.02 14.93 16.39
C LEU A 24 -6.09 13.77 16.73
N ARG A 25 -6.36 12.56 16.20
CA ARG A 25 -5.57 11.36 16.45
C ARG A 25 -4.40 11.16 15.48
N THR A 26 -4.39 11.86 14.36
CA THR A 26 -3.38 11.65 13.30
C THR A 26 -2.40 12.83 13.16
N ILE A 27 -2.86 14.07 13.26
CA ILE A 27 -2.00 15.26 13.13
C ILE A 27 -0.84 15.30 14.15
N PRO A 28 -1.00 14.88 15.43
CA PRO A 28 0.11 14.92 16.38
C PRO A 28 1.35 14.15 15.95
N PHE A 29 1.24 13.12 15.11
CA PHE A 29 2.41 12.40 14.58
C PHE A 29 3.33 13.29 13.74
N PHE A 30 2.80 14.32 13.11
CA PHE A 30 3.56 15.26 12.27
C PHE A 30 4.39 16.27 13.06
N GLN A 31 4.43 16.19 14.40
CA GLN A 31 5.45 16.87 15.21
C GLN A 31 6.85 16.36 14.86
N ASP A 32 6.98 15.13 14.35
CA ASP A 32 8.21 14.67 13.71
C ASP A 32 8.33 15.31 12.32
N PRO A 33 9.31 16.21 12.09
CA PRO A 33 9.47 16.90 10.81
C PRO A 33 9.92 15.97 9.68
N SER A 34 10.46 14.81 10.01
CA SER A 34 10.87 13.79 9.02
C SER A 34 9.72 12.94 8.50
N LEU A 35 8.52 13.07 9.09
CA LEU A 35 7.36 12.27 8.73
C LEU A 35 6.65 12.86 7.52
N ALA A 36 6.60 12.06 6.44
CA ALA A 36 5.89 12.39 5.20
C ALA A 36 4.41 12.10 5.27
N MET A 37 4.05 10.95 5.84
CA MET A 37 2.72 10.39 5.69
C MET A 37 2.32 9.55 6.91
N VAL A 38 1.04 9.67 7.28
CA VAL A 38 0.37 8.80 8.25
C VAL A 38 -0.69 8.01 7.51
N GLN A 39 -0.57 6.67 7.50
CA GLN A 39 -1.60 5.74 7.03
C GLN A 39 -2.39 5.23 8.22
N THR A 40 -3.72 5.29 8.15
CA THR A 40 -4.60 4.64 9.11
C THR A 40 -5.09 3.30 8.59
N ARG A 41 -5.65 2.48 9.45
CA ARG A 41 -6.17 1.17 9.07
C ARG A 41 -7.51 1.30 8.36
N TRP A 42 -7.66 0.61 7.23
CA TRP A 42 -8.98 0.47 6.62
C TRP A 42 -9.85 -0.46 7.46
N GLY A 43 -11.08 -0.02 7.70
CA GLY A 43 -12.15 -0.85 8.21
C GLY A 43 -13.16 -1.16 7.09
N HIS A 44 -14.20 -1.90 7.44
CA HIS A 44 -15.19 -2.37 6.47
C HIS A 44 -16.59 -2.02 6.93
N LEU A 45 -17.40 -1.40 6.06
CA LEU A 45 -18.81 -1.06 6.34
C LEU A 45 -19.75 -2.25 6.10
N ASN A 46 -19.41 -3.13 5.16
CA ASN A 46 -20.28 -4.23 4.70
C ASN A 46 -19.58 -5.62 4.68
N PRO A 47 -18.75 -5.99 5.69
CA PRO A 47 -17.93 -7.22 5.62
C PRO A 47 -18.78 -8.50 5.62
N THR A 48 -19.96 -8.47 6.24
CA THR A 48 -20.88 -9.62 6.37
C THR A 48 -21.97 -9.67 5.29
N TYR A 49 -21.91 -8.79 4.29
CA TYR A 49 -22.92 -8.74 3.23
C TYR A 49 -22.96 -10.03 2.40
N SER A 50 -21.80 -10.63 2.14
CA SER A 50 -21.68 -11.87 1.37
C SER A 50 -20.35 -12.59 1.68
N PRO A 51 -20.22 -13.91 1.31
CA PRO A 51 -18.91 -14.59 1.38
C PRO A 51 -17.81 -13.87 0.60
N LEU A 52 -18.16 -13.19 -0.49
CA LEU A 52 -17.21 -12.41 -1.29
C LEU A 52 -16.68 -11.19 -0.51
N THR A 53 -17.54 -10.44 0.17
CA THR A 53 -17.10 -9.29 0.98
C THR A 53 -16.33 -9.76 2.21
N LEU A 54 -16.72 -10.87 2.83
CA LEU A 54 -15.98 -11.44 3.96
C LEU A 54 -14.55 -11.86 3.57
N ALA A 55 -14.39 -12.51 2.43
CA ALA A 55 -13.06 -12.89 1.92
C ALA A 55 -12.18 -11.68 1.62
N GLN A 56 -12.76 -10.60 1.05
CA GLN A 56 -12.04 -9.35 0.82
C GLN A 56 -11.63 -8.68 2.13
N ALA A 57 -12.55 -8.58 3.11
CA ALA A 57 -12.24 -8.04 4.43
C ALA A 57 -11.06 -8.76 5.06
N PHE A 58 -11.07 -10.09 5.05
CA PHE A 58 -9.96 -10.90 5.59
C PHE A 58 -8.62 -10.62 4.90
N GLY A 59 -8.63 -10.50 3.56
CA GLY A 59 -7.41 -10.18 2.80
C GLY A 59 -6.86 -8.78 3.12
N ILE A 60 -7.73 -7.77 3.20
CA ILE A 60 -7.37 -6.39 3.52
C ILE A 60 -6.90 -6.28 4.99
N ASP A 61 -7.56 -6.96 5.91
CA ASP A 61 -7.13 -7.02 7.31
C ASP A 61 -5.73 -7.63 7.45
N GLY A 62 -5.44 -8.70 6.71
CA GLY A 62 -4.09 -9.29 6.65
C GLY A 62 -3.04 -8.29 6.19
N HIS A 63 -3.34 -7.48 5.17
CA HIS A 63 -2.44 -6.43 4.71
C HIS A 63 -2.18 -5.39 5.81
N PHE A 64 -3.22 -4.86 6.46
CA PHE A 64 -3.04 -3.81 7.46
C PHE A 64 -2.47 -4.32 8.79
N TRP A 65 -3.04 -5.40 9.35
CA TRP A 65 -2.62 -5.92 10.64
C TRP A 65 -1.24 -6.58 10.64
N ILE A 66 -0.88 -7.24 9.56
CA ILE A 66 0.36 -7.98 9.47
C ILE A 66 1.40 -7.19 8.69
N GLU A 67 1.14 -6.90 7.40
CA GLU A 67 2.16 -6.34 6.52
C GLU A 67 2.51 -4.89 6.88
N GLN A 68 1.54 -3.98 6.95
CA GLN A 68 1.79 -2.57 7.25
C GLN A 68 2.38 -2.39 8.65
N THR A 69 1.88 -3.16 9.64
CA THR A 69 2.43 -3.14 11.01
C THR A 69 3.90 -3.60 11.02
N ALA A 70 4.20 -4.72 10.35
CA ALA A 70 5.56 -5.24 10.31
C ALA A 70 6.51 -4.30 9.56
N ARG A 71 6.10 -3.74 8.44
CA ARG A 71 6.92 -2.79 7.66
C ARG A 71 7.21 -1.53 8.45
N CYS A 72 6.18 -0.92 9.06
CA CYS A 72 6.33 0.28 9.87
C CYS A 72 7.25 0.01 11.08
N GLY A 73 6.99 -1.05 11.84
CA GLY A 73 7.77 -1.40 13.03
C GLY A 73 9.23 -1.78 12.75
N SER A 74 9.52 -2.27 11.54
CA SER A 74 10.87 -2.65 11.12
C SER A 74 11.60 -1.56 10.33
N GLY A 75 11.03 -0.38 10.14
CA GLY A 75 11.62 0.71 9.35
C GLY A 75 11.79 0.36 7.86
N LEU A 76 10.97 -0.56 7.35
CA LEU A 76 10.97 -0.94 5.93
C LEU A 76 10.09 0.02 5.11
N PHE A 77 10.34 0.06 3.81
CA PHE A 77 9.48 0.82 2.92
C PHE A 77 8.05 0.28 2.96
N MET A 78 7.12 1.18 3.21
CA MET A 78 5.69 0.92 3.20
C MET A 78 5.00 1.81 2.16
N ASN A 79 3.73 1.58 1.90
CA ASN A 79 2.96 2.38 0.97
C ASN A 79 1.77 3.06 1.64
N PHE A 80 1.43 4.22 1.14
CA PHE A 80 0.09 4.77 1.23
C PHE A 80 -0.86 3.93 0.36
N ASN A 81 -2.05 3.65 0.85
CA ASN A 81 -3.02 2.79 0.17
C ASN A 81 -4.06 3.58 -0.65
N GLY A 82 -3.74 4.82 -1.03
CA GLY A 82 -4.61 5.69 -1.82
C GLY A 82 -5.61 6.48 -0.99
N SER A 83 -6.04 5.97 0.16
CA SER A 83 -7.09 6.57 0.98
C SER A 83 -6.89 6.29 2.48
N GLY A 84 -7.61 7.04 3.32
CA GLY A 84 -7.56 6.87 4.77
C GLY A 84 -6.23 7.26 5.38
N GLY A 85 -5.66 8.39 4.95
CA GLY A 85 -4.40 8.88 5.51
C GLY A 85 -4.12 10.35 5.22
N ILE A 86 -3.01 10.82 5.75
CA ILE A 86 -2.59 12.22 5.66
C ILE A 86 -1.17 12.30 5.15
N TRP A 87 -0.91 13.24 4.26
CA TRP A 87 0.41 13.58 3.74
C TRP A 87 0.85 14.97 4.18
N ARG A 88 2.14 15.12 4.50
CA ARG A 88 2.79 16.43 4.55
C ARG A 88 2.99 16.92 3.12
N ARG A 89 2.49 18.13 2.80
CA ARG A 89 2.62 18.75 1.47
C ARG A 89 4.06 18.78 1.00
N GLN A 90 4.98 19.25 1.85
CA GLN A 90 6.40 19.35 1.54
C GLN A 90 6.98 18.00 1.07
N ALA A 91 6.58 16.91 1.69
CA ALA A 91 7.07 15.57 1.30
C ALA A 91 6.59 15.17 -0.11
N ILE A 92 5.36 15.54 -0.48
CA ILE A 92 4.84 15.33 -1.82
C ILE A 92 5.65 16.15 -2.84
N GLU A 93 5.90 17.41 -2.54
CA GLU A 93 6.66 18.34 -3.40
C GLU A 93 8.11 17.87 -3.58
N ASP A 94 8.80 17.53 -2.49
CA ASP A 94 10.17 16.99 -2.49
C ASP A 94 10.27 15.66 -3.27
N ALA A 95 9.23 14.84 -3.24
CA ALA A 95 9.16 13.60 -4.01
C ALA A 95 8.92 13.84 -5.51
N GLY A 96 8.75 15.08 -5.96
CA GLY A 96 8.48 15.45 -7.35
C GLY A 96 6.99 15.48 -7.70
N GLY A 97 6.15 15.73 -6.70
CA GLY A 97 4.71 15.88 -6.87
C GLY A 97 3.93 14.55 -7.03
N TRP A 98 2.62 14.67 -7.09
CA TRP A 98 1.71 13.56 -7.38
C TRP A 98 1.73 13.26 -8.87
N GLN A 99 2.21 12.08 -9.27
CA GLN A 99 2.36 11.69 -10.68
C GLN A 99 1.27 10.67 -11.07
N THR A 100 0.83 10.71 -12.31
CA THR A 100 -0.30 9.88 -12.81
C THR A 100 0.13 8.90 -13.91
N ASP A 101 1.42 8.63 -14.00
CA ASP A 101 2.02 7.74 -15.01
C ASP A 101 1.97 6.25 -14.61
N THR A 102 1.48 5.95 -13.41
CA THR A 102 1.17 4.59 -12.93
C THR A 102 -0.26 4.53 -12.41
N LEU A 103 -0.87 3.33 -12.44
CA LEU A 103 -2.22 3.12 -11.89
C LEU A 103 -2.24 2.98 -10.36
N THR A 104 -1.07 2.96 -9.71
CA THR A 104 -0.88 3.01 -8.26
C THR A 104 0.04 4.19 -7.95
N GLU A 105 -0.47 5.38 -8.20
CA GLU A 105 0.22 6.64 -7.98
C GLU A 105 0.56 6.87 -6.49
N ASP A 106 -0.21 6.28 -5.61
CA ASP A 106 -0.02 6.21 -4.16
C ASP A 106 1.24 5.41 -3.78
N LEU A 107 1.41 4.21 -4.33
CA LEU A 107 2.60 3.39 -4.17
C LEU A 107 3.83 4.08 -4.79
N ASP A 108 3.69 4.69 -5.97
CA ASP A 108 4.75 5.43 -6.64
C ASP A 108 5.24 6.60 -5.78
N LEU A 109 4.32 7.44 -5.31
CA LEU A 109 4.66 8.57 -4.44
C LEU A 109 5.31 8.10 -3.13
N SER A 110 4.76 7.03 -2.53
CA SER A 110 5.27 6.46 -1.29
C SER A 110 6.74 6.07 -1.40
N TYR A 111 7.09 5.37 -2.46
CA TYR A 111 8.49 4.97 -2.71
C TYR A 111 9.39 6.16 -3.04
N ARG A 112 8.91 7.11 -3.84
CA ARG A 112 9.69 8.31 -4.17
C ARG A 112 10.00 9.17 -2.94
N ALA A 113 9.05 9.32 -2.02
CA ALA A 113 9.26 10.05 -0.77
C ALA A 113 10.29 9.33 0.13
N GLN A 114 10.16 8.01 0.31
CA GLN A 114 11.09 7.24 1.14
C GLN A 114 12.50 7.18 0.54
N LEU A 115 12.64 7.14 -0.78
CA LEU A 115 13.94 7.27 -1.47
C LEU A 115 14.58 8.65 -1.28
N ARG A 116 13.84 9.66 -0.84
CA ARG A 116 14.34 10.99 -0.44
C ARG A 116 14.63 11.08 1.06
N GLY A 117 14.48 10.00 1.81
CA GLY A 117 14.73 9.95 3.25
C GLY A 117 13.53 10.27 4.13
N TRP A 118 12.35 10.52 3.55
CA TRP A 118 11.13 10.72 4.31
C TRP A 118 10.68 9.44 4.99
N ARG A 119 10.14 9.56 6.21
CA ARG A 119 9.56 8.45 6.97
C ARG A 119 8.06 8.40 6.78
N MET A 120 7.50 7.23 7.01
CA MET A 120 6.05 6.99 7.02
C MET A 120 5.64 6.31 8.31
N GLN A 121 4.41 6.55 8.76
CA GLN A 121 3.86 5.99 9.97
C GLN A 121 2.53 5.27 9.68
N PHE A 122 2.40 4.05 10.17
CA PHE A 122 1.12 3.35 10.22
C PHE A 122 0.51 3.45 11.63
N VAL A 123 -0.79 3.78 11.70
CA VAL A 123 -1.53 3.95 12.95
C VAL A 123 -2.74 2.99 12.95
N PRO A 124 -2.57 1.74 13.42
CA PRO A 124 -3.61 0.70 13.36
C PRO A 124 -4.85 1.01 14.18
N ASP A 125 -4.71 1.77 15.27
CA ASP A 125 -5.80 2.08 16.19
C ASP A 125 -6.77 3.14 15.66
N VAL A 126 -6.38 3.88 14.62
CA VAL A 126 -7.28 4.80 13.90
C VAL A 126 -7.84 4.06 12.71
N VAL A 127 -9.15 3.79 12.77
CA VAL A 127 -9.84 3.02 11.72
C VAL A 127 -10.64 3.97 10.84
N CYS A 128 -10.50 3.80 9.52
CA CYS A 128 -11.28 4.51 8.53
C CYS A 128 -12.07 3.48 7.70
N PRO A 129 -13.36 3.23 8.02
CA PRO A 129 -14.18 2.26 7.33
C PRO A 129 -14.53 2.70 5.90
N ALA A 130 -14.57 1.72 4.98
CA ALA A 130 -15.00 1.89 3.60
C ALA A 130 -15.89 0.73 3.14
N GLU A 131 -16.56 0.90 2.01
CA GLU A 131 -17.33 -0.17 1.39
C GLU A 131 -16.42 -1.15 0.63
N LEU A 132 -16.77 -2.43 0.72
CA LEU A 132 -16.15 -3.48 -0.09
C LEU A 132 -17.00 -3.72 -1.35
N PRO A 133 -16.38 -3.91 -2.53
CA PRO A 133 -17.09 -4.28 -3.74
C PRO A 133 -17.95 -5.52 -3.54
N VAL A 134 -19.26 -5.39 -3.77
CA VAL A 134 -20.24 -6.47 -3.58
C VAL A 134 -20.36 -7.39 -4.79
N GLN A 135 -19.82 -6.99 -5.94
CA GLN A 135 -19.86 -7.74 -7.19
C GLN A 135 -18.46 -8.19 -7.62
N MET A 136 -18.35 -9.42 -8.12
CA MET A 136 -17.08 -9.97 -8.61
C MET A 136 -16.44 -9.14 -9.73
N SER A 137 -17.23 -8.47 -10.56
CA SER A 137 -16.74 -7.55 -11.60
C SER A 137 -15.98 -6.37 -11.01
N GLY A 138 -16.48 -5.79 -9.91
CA GLY A 138 -15.81 -4.72 -9.17
C GLY A 138 -14.48 -5.20 -8.56
N VAL A 139 -14.49 -6.36 -7.90
CA VAL A 139 -13.28 -6.97 -7.36
C VAL A 139 -12.22 -7.22 -8.44
N LYS A 140 -12.61 -7.81 -9.56
CA LYS A 140 -11.68 -8.05 -10.69
C LYS A 140 -11.10 -6.75 -11.23
N SER A 141 -11.91 -5.72 -11.39
CA SER A 141 -11.44 -4.41 -11.86
C SER A 141 -10.45 -3.78 -10.89
N GLN A 142 -10.73 -3.82 -9.60
CA GLN A 142 -9.87 -3.31 -8.54
C GLN A 142 -8.52 -4.08 -8.51
N GLN A 143 -8.56 -5.41 -8.46
CA GLN A 143 -7.37 -6.24 -8.45
C GLN A 143 -6.53 -6.09 -9.72
N HIS A 144 -7.17 -5.94 -10.88
CA HIS A 144 -6.46 -5.64 -12.13
C HIS A 144 -5.70 -4.31 -12.07
N ARG A 145 -6.33 -3.25 -11.56
CA ARG A 145 -5.68 -1.94 -11.38
C ARG A 145 -4.47 -2.05 -10.44
N TRP A 146 -4.64 -2.70 -9.30
CA TRP A 146 -3.56 -2.88 -8.33
C TRP A 146 -2.39 -3.68 -8.88
N ALA A 147 -2.67 -4.82 -9.50
CA ALA A 147 -1.63 -5.67 -10.09
C ALA A 147 -0.87 -4.94 -11.22
N LYS A 148 -1.60 -4.32 -12.15
CA LYS A 148 -0.99 -3.58 -13.26
C LYS A 148 -0.21 -2.37 -12.76
N GLY A 149 -0.76 -1.61 -11.82
CA GLY A 149 -0.12 -0.44 -11.24
C GLY A 149 1.15 -0.80 -10.47
N SER A 150 1.12 -1.85 -9.65
CA SER A 150 2.31 -2.33 -8.93
C SER A 150 3.44 -2.72 -9.89
N ILE A 151 3.14 -3.40 -11.00
CA ILE A 151 4.15 -3.74 -12.02
C ILE A 151 4.68 -2.49 -12.71
N GLN A 152 3.83 -1.50 -13.01
CA GLN A 152 4.26 -0.22 -13.59
C GLN A 152 5.20 0.51 -12.62
N THR A 153 4.82 0.61 -11.35
CA THR A 153 5.64 1.23 -10.30
C THR A 153 6.95 0.47 -10.07
N ALA A 154 6.91 -0.87 -10.07
CA ALA A 154 8.13 -1.68 -9.99
C ALA A 154 9.09 -1.36 -11.14
N ARG A 155 8.63 -1.36 -12.38
CA ARG A 155 9.45 -1.03 -13.56
C ARG A 155 10.06 0.37 -13.47
N LYS A 156 9.34 1.33 -12.92
CA LYS A 156 9.78 2.72 -12.76
C LYS A 156 10.82 2.87 -11.64
N LEU A 157 10.60 2.22 -10.50
CA LEU A 157 11.33 2.52 -9.27
C LEU A 157 12.36 1.47 -8.84
N LEU A 158 12.28 0.21 -9.30
CA LEU A 158 13.28 -0.81 -8.95
C LEU A 158 14.73 -0.38 -9.24
N PRO A 159 15.06 0.22 -10.40
CA PRO A 159 16.42 0.69 -10.64
C PRO A 159 16.88 1.71 -9.59
N ARG A 160 16.00 2.62 -9.16
CA ARG A 160 16.31 3.62 -8.13
C ARG A 160 16.50 2.97 -6.75
N VAL A 161 15.67 2.00 -6.39
CA VAL A 161 15.79 1.25 -5.13
C VAL A 161 17.13 0.51 -5.08
N LEU A 162 17.51 -0.16 -6.16
CA LEU A 162 18.76 -0.92 -6.23
C LEU A 162 20.00 -0.03 -6.16
N GLN A 163 19.95 1.18 -6.73
CA GLN A 163 21.05 2.16 -6.73
C GLN A 163 21.12 3.00 -5.45
N ALA A 164 20.03 3.12 -4.69
CA ALA A 164 19.98 3.92 -3.47
C ALA A 164 20.95 3.40 -2.41
N ASP A 165 21.47 4.29 -1.58
CA ASP A 165 22.29 3.90 -0.42
C ASP A 165 21.38 3.42 0.73
N LEU A 166 21.01 2.15 0.66
CA LEU A 166 20.11 1.48 1.60
C LEU A 166 20.72 0.14 2.04
N PRO A 167 20.42 -0.32 3.26
CA PRO A 167 20.80 -1.66 3.70
C PRO A 167 20.32 -2.73 2.72
N ARG A 168 21.14 -3.78 2.52
CA ARG A 168 20.80 -4.88 1.59
C ARG A 168 19.45 -5.53 1.90
N PHE A 169 19.16 -5.70 3.19
CA PHE A 169 17.88 -6.25 3.64
C PHE A 169 16.69 -5.36 3.22
N THR A 170 16.81 -4.04 3.44
CA THR A 170 15.78 -3.07 3.01
C THR A 170 15.56 -3.10 1.50
N LYS A 171 16.64 -3.19 0.71
CA LYS A 171 16.53 -3.34 -0.76
C LYS A 171 15.80 -4.63 -1.14
N CYS A 172 16.17 -5.76 -0.54
CA CYS A 172 15.53 -7.04 -0.80
C CYS A 172 14.01 -6.97 -0.48
N GLN A 173 13.65 -6.44 0.69
CA GLN A 173 12.27 -6.27 1.10
C GLN A 173 11.50 -5.30 0.18
N ALA A 174 12.13 -4.23 -0.29
CA ALA A 174 11.51 -3.31 -1.24
C ALA A 174 11.28 -3.97 -2.62
N VAL A 175 12.22 -4.79 -3.09
CA VAL A 175 12.05 -5.57 -4.32
C VAL A 175 10.87 -6.52 -4.18
N LEU A 176 10.81 -7.32 -3.10
CA LEU A 176 9.70 -8.25 -2.86
C LEU A 176 8.36 -7.52 -2.78
N HIS A 177 8.31 -6.39 -2.11
CA HIS A 177 7.09 -5.58 -1.98
C HIS A 177 6.60 -5.04 -3.32
N LEU A 178 7.49 -4.45 -4.13
CA LEU A 178 7.13 -3.92 -5.45
C LEU A 178 6.76 -5.01 -6.46
N THR A 179 7.25 -6.23 -6.27
CA THR A 179 7.03 -7.36 -7.19
C THR A 179 6.10 -8.42 -6.63
N ASN A 180 5.35 -8.14 -5.56
CA ASN A 180 4.48 -9.10 -4.87
C ASN A 180 3.48 -9.78 -5.81
N TYR A 181 2.95 -9.09 -6.81
CA TYR A 181 2.02 -9.66 -7.79
C TYR A 181 2.66 -10.71 -8.73
N LEU A 182 3.98 -10.82 -8.79
CA LEU A 182 4.66 -11.91 -9.51
C LEU A 182 4.39 -13.28 -8.90
N VAL A 183 3.91 -13.34 -7.66
CA VAL A 183 3.51 -14.62 -7.03
C VAL A 183 2.47 -15.36 -7.88
N HIS A 184 1.52 -14.66 -8.50
CA HIS A 184 0.45 -15.30 -9.29
C HIS A 184 0.96 -16.04 -10.53
N PRO A 185 1.76 -15.43 -11.43
CA PRO A 185 2.34 -16.18 -12.55
C PRO A 185 3.33 -17.26 -12.10
N LEU A 186 4.04 -17.07 -10.98
CA LEU A 186 4.91 -18.12 -10.43
C LEU A 186 4.10 -19.31 -9.91
N MET A 187 2.99 -19.09 -9.23
CA MET A 187 2.08 -20.15 -8.80
C MET A 187 1.49 -20.92 -10.00
N LEU A 188 1.09 -20.20 -11.05
CA LEU A 188 0.62 -20.83 -12.29
C LEU A 188 1.74 -21.68 -12.92
N TRP A 189 2.96 -21.15 -13.00
CA TRP A 189 4.11 -21.85 -13.52
C TRP A 189 4.39 -23.14 -12.72
N THR A 190 4.42 -23.06 -11.39
CA THR A 190 4.63 -24.24 -10.54
C THR A 190 3.53 -25.29 -10.74
N ALA A 191 2.26 -24.86 -10.82
CA ALA A 191 1.14 -25.77 -11.08
C ALA A 191 1.27 -26.48 -12.44
N LEU A 192 1.72 -25.79 -13.49
CA LEU A 192 1.96 -26.37 -14.81
C LEU A 192 3.17 -27.33 -14.83
N MET A 193 4.18 -27.09 -14.00
CA MET A 193 5.38 -27.93 -13.91
C MET A 193 5.17 -29.16 -13.02
N MET A 194 4.19 -29.12 -12.09
CA MET A 194 3.97 -30.20 -11.12
C MET A 194 3.80 -31.60 -11.74
N PRO A 195 3.09 -31.79 -12.87
CA PRO A 195 2.97 -33.09 -13.50
C PRO A 195 4.30 -33.69 -14.07
N TRP A 196 5.30 -32.82 -14.26
CA TRP A 196 6.60 -33.17 -14.83
C TRP A 196 7.68 -33.42 -13.76
N LEU A 197 7.35 -33.20 -12.50
CA LEU A 197 8.27 -33.50 -11.40
C LEU A 197 8.22 -34.98 -11.08
N PRO A 198 9.38 -35.63 -10.77
CA PRO A 198 9.41 -37.03 -10.34
C PRO A 198 8.51 -37.21 -9.10
N GLN A 199 7.57 -38.18 -9.20
CA GLN A 199 6.62 -38.44 -8.10
C GLN A 199 7.22 -39.36 -7.01
N ASP A 200 8.49 -39.73 -7.11
CA ASP A 200 9.16 -40.75 -6.28
C ASP A 200 9.95 -40.11 -5.09
N THR A 201 9.50 -39.01 -4.52
CA THR A 201 10.04 -38.61 -3.22
C THR A 201 9.14 -39.19 -2.11
N PRO A 202 9.61 -40.22 -1.36
CA PRO A 202 8.89 -40.64 -0.17
C PRO A 202 8.87 -39.52 0.83
N VAL A 203 7.68 -39.22 1.37
CA VAL A 203 7.41 -38.26 2.45
C VAL A 203 8.00 -38.79 3.75
#